data_1592321289b93be67b6414d7edc51eb3
#
_entry.id   1592321289b93be67b6414d7edc51eb3
#
_cell.length_a   1.000
_cell.length_b   1.000
_cell.length_c   1.000
_cell.angle_alpha   90.00
_cell.angle_beta   90.00
_cell.angle_gamma   90.00
#
_symmetry.space_group_name_H-M   'P 1'
#
loop_
_entity.id
_entity.type
_entity.pdbx_description
1 polymer ?
#
loop_
_entity_poly.entity_id
_entity_poly.type
_entity_poly.pdbx_seq_one_letter_code
_entity_poly.pdbx_strand_id
1 'polypeptide(L)'
;MKTTIYYFSGTGNSLYVSKGIAEALGDCLTHSMASFRADGQIGGADERIGFVFPSYYGNLPRIVKRFIEGADINPETWLFGTVTMGAPMGLGNGAAVALDKVLAEKGLTLRYCNGITMPRNYVLKYDPLPAESAVKYNVKANKRIKKIAEEINSGKTVIHKSSMTADNLYESIEALDESFFVEDHCDGCGQCERICPVQNIKLINGRPEWQHRCEHCIACISWCPEKAIQYGENASVGGVTKQRRRYHNTAVDVSELMS
;
A
#
# COMPACT_ATOMS: atom_id res chain seq x y z
N MET A 1 -5.24 -25.08 3.02
CA MET A 1 -6.11 -24.12 2.31
C MET A 1 -5.22 -23.29 1.41
N LYS A 2 -5.53 -23.28 0.13
CA LYS A 2 -4.88 -22.41 -0.84
C LYS A 2 -5.11 -20.94 -0.45
N THR A 3 -4.10 -20.11 -0.57
CA THR A 3 -4.19 -18.70 -0.18
C THR A 3 -3.79 -17.82 -1.36
N THR A 4 -4.52 -16.73 -1.56
CA THR A 4 -4.15 -15.68 -2.51
C THR A 4 -4.10 -14.35 -1.78
N ILE A 5 -2.99 -13.65 -1.86
CA ILE A 5 -2.81 -12.32 -1.28
C ILE A 5 -2.83 -11.28 -2.41
N TYR A 6 -3.76 -10.36 -2.31
CA TYR A 6 -3.77 -9.14 -3.12
C TYR A 6 -3.11 -8.03 -2.32
N TYR A 7 -2.07 -7.42 -2.88
CA TYR A 7 -1.35 -6.34 -2.21
C TYR A 7 -1.39 -5.03 -2.98
N PHE A 8 -1.28 -3.94 -2.23
CA PHE A 8 -0.96 -2.62 -2.75
C PHE A 8 0.22 -2.03 -2.00
N SER A 9 1.21 -1.47 -2.72
CA SER A 9 2.41 -0.90 -2.12
C SER A 9 2.98 0.22 -2.98
N GLY A 10 3.20 1.41 -2.40
CA GLY A 10 3.90 2.51 -3.08
C GLY A 10 5.42 2.46 -2.88
N THR A 11 5.88 2.17 -1.67
CA THR A 11 7.30 2.22 -1.27
C THR A 11 7.91 0.87 -0.94
N GLY A 12 7.23 -0.25 -1.26
CA GLY A 12 7.70 -1.61 -1.04
C GLY A 12 7.35 -2.21 0.33
N ASN A 13 6.90 -1.45 1.32
CA ASN A 13 6.63 -1.99 2.66
C ASN A 13 5.55 -3.06 2.68
N SER A 14 4.40 -2.81 2.05
CA SER A 14 3.31 -3.80 2.01
C SER A 14 3.66 -5.01 1.14
N LEU A 15 4.41 -4.82 0.06
CA LEU A 15 4.92 -5.94 -0.74
C LEU A 15 5.88 -6.82 0.08
N TYR A 16 6.81 -6.22 0.82
CA TYR A 16 7.69 -6.96 1.74
C TYR A 16 6.89 -7.81 2.73
N VAL A 17 5.86 -7.21 3.34
CA VAL A 17 4.98 -7.90 4.29
C VAL A 17 4.18 -9.00 3.61
N SER A 18 3.62 -8.77 2.42
CA SER A 18 2.84 -9.79 1.69
C SER A 18 3.69 -10.99 1.30
N LYS A 19 4.92 -10.78 0.81
CA LYS A 19 5.88 -11.85 0.51
C LYS A 19 6.22 -12.67 1.75
N GLY A 20 6.48 -12.01 2.87
CA GLY A 20 6.78 -12.70 4.13
C GLY A 20 5.59 -13.50 4.68
N ILE A 21 4.37 -12.99 4.56
CA ILE A 21 3.16 -13.74 4.94
C ILE A 21 2.97 -14.92 4.00
N ALA A 22 3.12 -14.74 2.68
CA ALA A 22 2.99 -15.81 1.70
C ALA A 22 3.99 -16.94 1.94
N GLU A 23 5.25 -16.61 2.19
CA GLU A 23 6.30 -17.58 2.54
C GLU A 23 5.94 -18.36 3.83
N ALA A 24 5.46 -17.66 4.85
CA ALA A 24 5.12 -18.28 6.13
C ALA A 24 3.82 -19.14 6.08
N LEU A 25 2.91 -18.85 5.16
CA LEU A 25 1.69 -19.64 4.92
C LEU A 25 1.93 -20.87 4.05
N GLY A 26 2.94 -20.84 3.17
CA GLY A 26 3.32 -21.92 2.26
C GLY A 26 2.58 -21.82 0.91
N ASP A 27 1.53 -22.59 0.69
CA ASP A 27 0.76 -22.57 -0.57
C ASP A 27 0.00 -21.25 -0.74
N CYS A 28 0.72 -20.22 -1.23
CA CYS A 28 0.21 -18.87 -1.31
C CYS A 28 0.70 -18.12 -2.56
N LEU A 29 -0.24 -17.56 -3.32
CA LEU A 29 0.03 -16.66 -4.45
C LEU A 29 -0.07 -15.20 -4.02
N THR A 30 0.69 -14.33 -4.67
CA THR A 30 0.64 -12.88 -4.43
C THR A 30 0.40 -12.12 -5.74
N HIS A 31 -0.55 -11.20 -5.74
CA HIS A 31 -0.89 -10.36 -6.89
C HIS A 31 -0.96 -8.89 -6.50
N SER A 32 -0.45 -8.02 -7.37
CA SER A 32 -0.62 -6.57 -7.22
C SER A 32 -2.06 -6.16 -7.56
N MET A 33 -2.73 -5.42 -6.68
CA MET A 33 -4.04 -4.85 -6.97
C MET A 33 -4.01 -3.83 -8.12
N ALA A 34 -2.85 -3.26 -8.43
CA ALA A 34 -2.69 -2.30 -9.52
C ALA A 34 -2.81 -2.95 -10.91
N SER A 35 -2.26 -4.15 -11.06
CA SER A 35 -2.19 -4.86 -12.35
C SER A 35 -3.16 -6.04 -12.47
N PHE A 36 -3.68 -6.54 -11.34
CA PHE A 36 -4.56 -7.71 -11.36
C PHE A 36 -5.90 -7.40 -12.04
N ARG A 37 -6.30 -8.31 -12.93
CA ARG A 37 -7.62 -8.34 -13.55
C ARG A 37 -8.17 -9.75 -13.36
N ALA A 38 -9.33 -9.85 -12.73
CA ALA A 38 -9.98 -11.15 -12.52
C ALA A 38 -10.80 -11.53 -13.76
N ASP A 39 -10.64 -12.78 -14.19
CA ASP A 39 -11.52 -13.42 -15.18
C ASP A 39 -12.57 -14.23 -14.42
N GLY A 40 -13.57 -13.54 -13.86
CA GLY A 40 -14.66 -14.16 -13.10
C GLY A 40 -14.49 -14.08 -11.59
N GLN A 41 -15.22 -14.95 -10.89
CA GLN A 41 -15.23 -15.01 -9.43
C GLN A 41 -13.91 -15.53 -8.86
N ILE A 42 -13.43 -14.88 -7.79
CA ILE A 42 -12.21 -15.27 -7.07
C ILE A 42 -12.55 -15.86 -5.70
N GLY A 43 -11.72 -16.82 -5.25
CA GLY A 43 -11.90 -17.52 -3.97
C GLY A 43 -12.93 -18.66 -4.02
N GLY A 44 -13.14 -19.28 -2.86
CA GLY A 44 -14.06 -20.40 -2.65
C GLY A 44 -14.07 -20.85 -1.19
N ALA A 45 -14.92 -21.82 -0.83
CA ALA A 45 -15.12 -22.30 0.54
C ALA A 45 -13.82 -22.82 1.21
N ASP A 46 -12.96 -23.46 0.41
CA ASP A 46 -11.68 -24.03 0.86
C ASP A 46 -10.48 -23.12 0.60
N GLU A 47 -10.73 -21.83 0.30
CA GLU A 47 -9.70 -20.84 -0.05
C GLU A 47 -9.68 -19.67 0.92
N ARG A 48 -8.51 -19.02 0.97
CA ARG A 48 -8.31 -17.77 1.72
C ARG A 48 -7.90 -16.65 0.79
N ILE A 49 -8.47 -15.47 0.99
CA ILE A 49 -8.02 -14.24 0.32
C ILE A 49 -7.53 -13.24 1.37
N GLY A 50 -6.32 -12.74 1.16
CA GLY A 50 -5.69 -11.69 1.97
C GLY A 50 -5.58 -10.37 1.24
N PHE A 51 -5.81 -9.27 1.97
CA PHE A 51 -5.59 -7.91 1.51
C PHE A 51 -4.44 -7.29 2.31
N VAL A 52 -3.31 -6.98 1.66
CA VAL A 52 -2.12 -6.38 2.32
C VAL A 52 -1.85 -5.00 1.71
N PHE A 53 -1.98 -3.95 2.53
CA PHE A 53 -1.92 -2.58 2.02
C PHE A 53 -1.48 -1.58 3.11
N PRO A 54 -1.02 -0.37 2.72
CA PRO A 54 -0.67 0.68 3.68
C PRO A 54 -1.90 1.42 4.19
N SER A 55 -1.82 1.92 5.42
CA SER A 55 -2.77 2.91 5.94
C SER A 55 -2.41 4.29 5.40
N TYR A 56 -3.32 4.92 4.67
CA TYR A 56 -3.20 6.30 4.21
C TYR A 56 -4.12 7.20 5.03
N TYR A 57 -3.54 8.12 5.81
CA TYR A 57 -4.29 8.99 6.74
C TYR A 57 -5.24 8.23 7.68
N GLY A 58 -4.87 7.04 8.10
CA GLY A 58 -5.72 6.18 8.92
C GLY A 58 -6.83 5.45 8.15
N ASN A 59 -6.88 5.60 6.84
CA ASN A 59 -7.93 5.05 5.97
C ASN A 59 -7.41 4.01 4.97
N LEU A 60 -8.33 3.35 4.29
CA LEU A 60 -8.11 2.43 3.17
C LEU A 60 -7.67 3.20 1.92
N PRO A 61 -6.59 2.82 1.23
CA PRO A 61 -6.25 3.43 -0.07
C PRO A 61 -7.37 3.27 -1.09
N ARG A 62 -7.62 4.30 -1.91
CA ARG A 62 -8.69 4.29 -2.93
C ARG A 62 -8.54 3.15 -3.94
N ILE A 63 -7.31 2.82 -4.32
CA ILE A 63 -7.03 1.70 -5.21
C ILE A 63 -7.45 0.36 -4.59
N VAL A 64 -7.28 0.18 -3.27
CA VAL A 64 -7.72 -1.03 -2.55
C VAL A 64 -9.24 -1.09 -2.49
N LYS A 65 -9.89 0.04 -2.20
CA LYS A 65 -11.35 0.16 -2.22
C LYS A 65 -11.91 -0.21 -3.60
N ARG A 66 -11.42 0.42 -4.67
CA ARG A 66 -11.83 0.13 -6.05
C ARG A 66 -11.60 -1.33 -6.44
N PHE A 67 -10.48 -1.92 -6.02
CA PHE A 67 -10.20 -3.33 -6.26
C PHE A 67 -11.27 -4.22 -5.63
N ILE A 68 -11.60 -4.02 -4.35
CA ILE A 68 -12.59 -4.81 -3.63
C ILE A 68 -13.99 -4.61 -4.24
N GLU A 69 -14.37 -3.37 -4.53
CA GLU A 69 -15.66 -3.05 -5.16
C GLU A 69 -15.83 -3.72 -6.53
N GLY A 70 -14.77 -3.75 -7.33
CA GLY A 70 -14.77 -4.35 -8.67
C GLY A 70 -14.59 -5.87 -8.71
N ALA A 71 -14.07 -6.50 -7.66
CA ALA A 71 -13.84 -7.94 -7.62
C ALA A 71 -15.13 -8.71 -7.30
N ASP A 72 -15.41 -9.78 -8.05
CA ASP A 72 -16.42 -10.77 -7.69
C ASP A 72 -15.78 -11.82 -6.76
N ILE A 73 -16.00 -11.67 -5.45
CA ILE A 73 -15.41 -12.53 -4.42
C ILE A 73 -16.47 -13.52 -3.94
N ASN A 74 -16.11 -14.81 -3.95
CA ASN A 74 -17.00 -15.86 -3.44
C ASN A 74 -17.29 -15.62 -1.94
N PRO A 75 -18.57 -15.54 -1.51
CA PRO A 75 -18.94 -15.21 -0.12
C PRO A 75 -18.48 -16.23 0.93
N GLU A 76 -18.17 -17.46 0.52
CA GLU A 76 -17.70 -18.52 1.42
C GLU A 76 -16.18 -18.43 1.69
N THR A 77 -15.46 -17.58 0.95
CA THR A 77 -14.02 -17.40 1.11
C THR A 77 -13.66 -16.83 2.48
N TRP A 78 -12.63 -17.40 3.11
CA TRP A 78 -12.10 -16.87 4.35
C TRP A 78 -11.23 -15.64 4.10
N LEU A 79 -11.69 -14.45 4.53
CA LEU A 79 -11.05 -13.17 4.23
C LEU A 79 -10.21 -12.66 5.39
N PHE A 80 -9.00 -12.15 5.07
CA PHE A 80 -8.14 -11.50 6.03
C PHE A 80 -7.49 -10.20 5.50
N GLY A 81 -7.09 -9.33 6.43
CA GLY A 81 -6.40 -8.09 6.14
C GLY A 81 -5.10 -7.95 6.92
N THR A 82 -4.09 -7.34 6.32
CA THR A 82 -2.88 -6.88 7.02
C THR A 82 -2.55 -5.46 6.60
N VAL A 83 -2.58 -4.54 7.57
CA VAL A 83 -2.35 -3.12 7.33
C VAL A 83 -0.92 -2.74 7.72
N THR A 84 -0.14 -2.19 6.79
CA THR A 84 1.17 -1.58 7.11
C THR A 84 1.02 -0.11 7.48
N MET A 85 1.68 0.33 8.53
CA MET A 85 1.52 1.68 9.05
C MET A 85 2.79 2.23 9.69
N GLY A 86 3.00 3.54 9.60
CA GLY A 86 4.12 4.23 10.23
C GLY A 86 3.90 4.62 11.70
N ALA A 87 2.74 4.30 12.26
CA ALA A 87 2.34 4.59 13.65
C ALA A 87 2.15 3.29 14.45
N PRO A 88 2.15 3.33 15.80
CA PRO A 88 1.74 2.20 16.61
C PRO A 88 0.31 1.75 16.30
N MET A 89 0.06 0.44 16.43
CA MET A 89 -1.19 -0.21 16.03
C MET A 89 -2.50 0.46 16.48
N GLY A 90 -2.52 1.12 17.63
CA GLY A 90 -3.72 1.81 18.13
C GLY A 90 -4.10 3.09 17.39
N LEU A 91 -3.16 3.71 16.68
CA LEU A 91 -3.33 5.02 16.03
C LEU A 91 -3.52 4.94 14.50
N GLY A 92 -3.16 3.82 13.88
CA GLY A 92 -3.16 3.69 12.41
C GLY A 92 -4.22 2.76 11.84
N ASN A 93 -5.07 2.18 12.66
CA ASN A 93 -5.90 1.03 12.27
C ASN A 93 -7.34 1.38 11.83
N GLY A 94 -7.64 2.65 11.56
CA GLY A 94 -8.87 3.05 10.89
C GLY A 94 -9.03 2.38 9.52
N ALA A 95 -7.92 2.09 8.85
CA ALA A 95 -7.91 1.35 7.60
C ALA A 95 -8.47 -0.09 7.71
N ALA A 96 -8.33 -0.75 8.89
CA ALA A 96 -8.96 -2.04 9.14
C ALA A 96 -10.49 -1.92 9.28
N VAL A 97 -10.97 -0.81 9.89
CA VAL A 97 -12.41 -0.51 9.99
C VAL A 97 -12.98 -0.23 8.60
N ALA A 98 -12.25 0.52 7.76
CA ALA A 98 -12.67 0.82 6.40
C ALA A 98 -12.70 -0.44 5.52
N LEU A 99 -11.71 -1.34 5.65
CA LEU A 99 -11.71 -2.64 4.97
C LEU A 99 -12.94 -3.47 5.35
N ASP A 100 -13.20 -3.62 6.64
CA ASP A 100 -14.35 -4.39 7.15
C ASP A 100 -15.67 -3.83 6.61
N LYS A 101 -15.81 -2.49 6.58
CA LYS A 101 -17.00 -1.81 6.05
C LYS A 101 -17.20 -2.09 4.55
N VAL A 102 -16.18 -1.90 3.73
CA VAL A 102 -16.28 -2.09 2.27
C VAL A 102 -16.61 -3.57 1.92
N LEU A 103 -16.04 -4.53 2.66
CA LEU A 103 -16.37 -5.93 2.49
C LEU A 103 -17.81 -6.23 2.92
N ALA A 104 -18.26 -5.68 4.05
CA ALA A 104 -19.63 -5.85 4.55
C ALA A 104 -20.69 -5.27 3.57
N GLU A 105 -20.40 -4.14 2.91
CA GLU A 105 -21.25 -3.55 1.87
C GLU A 105 -21.45 -4.48 0.66
N LYS A 106 -20.54 -5.44 0.44
CA LYS A 106 -20.64 -6.52 -0.56
C LYS A 106 -21.20 -7.83 -0.01
N GLY A 107 -21.67 -7.87 1.23
CA GLY A 107 -22.12 -9.10 1.88
C GLY A 107 -20.99 -10.07 2.27
N LEU A 108 -19.75 -9.61 2.28
CA LEU A 108 -18.56 -10.39 2.61
C LEU A 108 -18.17 -10.21 4.08
N THR A 109 -17.58 -11.23 4.68
CA THR A 109 -17.20 -11.21 6.11
C THR A 109 -15.68 -11.23 6.26
N LEU A 110 -15.11 -10.14 6.79
CA LEU A 110 -13.71 -10.12 7.23
C LEU A 110 -13.57 -10.96 8.50
N ARG A 111 -12.72 -11.98 8.49
CA ARG A 111 -12.50 -12.87 9.63
C ARG A 111 -11.31 -12.45 10.49
N TYR A 112 -10.28 -11.93 9.85
CA TYR A 112 -9.05 -11.53 10.53
C TYR A 112 -8.53 -10.21 9.97
N CYS A 113 -8.08 -9.31 10.83
CA CYS A 113 -7.31 -8.15 10.41
C CYS A 113 -6.33 -7.70 11.49
N ASN A 114 -5.10 -7.47 11.09
CA ASN A 114 -4.04 -7.03 11.99
C ASN A 114 -3.10 -6.02 11.33
N GLY A 115 -2.30 -5.32 12.13
CA GLY A 115 -1.38 -4.30 11.66
C GLY A 115 0.09 -4.67 11.89
N ILE A 116 0.94 -4.13 11.00
CA ILE A 116 2.41 -4.19 11.12
C ILE A 116 2.96 -2.78 11.05
N THR A 117 3.73 -2.38 12.06
CA THR A 117 4.44 -1.11 12.06
C THR A 117 5.67 -1.22 11.15
N MET A 118 5.72 -0.35 10.15
CA MET A 118 6.81 -0.21 9.19
C MET A 118 7.42 1.19 9.30
N PRO A 119 8.58 1.45 8.69
CA PRO A 119 9.17 2.78 8.70
C PRO A 119 8.23 3.85 8.17
N ARG A 120 8.19 4.99 8.86
CA ARG A 120 7.48 6.19 8.36
C ARG A 120 8.16 6.68 7.09
N ASN A 121 7.41 6.84 6.03
CA ASN A 121 7.94 7.08 4.68
C ASN A 121 7.27 8.22 3.92
N TYR A 122 6.24 8.86 4.48
CA TYR A 122 5.48 9.89 3.78
C TYR A 122 6.29 11.18 3.64
N VAL A 123 7.17 11.19 2.64
CA VAL A 123 8.14 12.27 2.36
C VAL A 123 7.48 13.63 2.12
N LEU A 124 6.22 13.68 1.72
CA LEU A 124 5.51 14.93 1.48
C LEU A 124 5.25 15.71 2.77
N LYS A 125 5.23 15.05 3.92
CA LYS A 125 4.94 15.67 5.22
C LYS A 125 6.16 15.78 6.14
N TYR A 126 7.05 14.76 6.12
CA TYR A 126 8.21 14.72 7.02
C TYR A 126 9.41 14.07 6.35
N ASP A 127 10.60 14.25 6.93
CA ASP A 127 11.79 13.57 6.47
C ASP A 127 11.74 12.07 6.89
N PRO A 128 11.81 11.14 5.94
CA PRO A 128 11.81 9.70 6.25
C PRO A 128 12.98 9.28 7.11
N LEU A 129 12.84 8.16 7.82
CA LEU A 129 13.94 7.56 8.56
C LEU A 129 15.09 7.17 7.63
N PRO A 130 16.35 7.22 8.10
CA PRO A 130 17.49 6.73 7.33
C PRO A 130 17.37 5.21 7.08
N ALA A 131 17.98 4.73 5.99
CA ALA A 131 17.88 3.34 5.52
C ALA A 131 18.29 2.32 6.60
N GLU A 132 19.32 2.63 7.40
CA GLU A 132 19.79 1.77 8.49
C GLU A 132 18.71 1.53 9.56
N SER A 133 17.84 2.54 9.79
CA SER A 133 16.69 2.38 10.68
C SER A 133 15.65 1.45 10.09
N ALA A 134 15.50 1.43 8.76
CA ALA A 134 14.56 0.54 8.07
C ALA A 134 14.86 -0.94 8.34
N VAL A 135 16.14 -1.33 8.39
CA VAL A 135 16.57 -2.71 8.70
C VAL A 135 16.01 -3.19 10.05
N LYS A 136 16.06 -2.34 11.08
CA LYS A 136 15.51 -2.67 12.41
C LYS A 136 13.99 -2.89 12.40
N TYR A 137 13.28 -2.13 11.56
CA TYR A 137 11.84 -2.31 11.38
C TYR A 137 11.53 -3.63 10.68
N ASN A 138 12.27 -4.00 9.64
CA ASN A 138 12.10 -5.28 8.94
C ASN A 138 12.31 -6.47 9.88
N VAL A 139 13.32 -6.43 10.78
CA VAL A 139 13.51 -7.47 11.80
C VAL A 139 12.30 -7.61 12.74
N LYS A 140 11.73 -6.50 13.18
CA LYS A 140 10.50 -6.52 14.00
C LYS A 140 9.29 -6.99 13.21
N ALA A 141 9.18 -6.55 11.95
CA ALA A 141 8.11 -6.96 11.04
C ALA A 141 8.14 -8.47 10.81
N ASN A 142 9.31 -9.08 10.62
CA ASN A 142 9.44 -10.53 10.41
C ASN A 142 8.88 -11.35 11.58
N LYS A 143 9.12 -10.92 12.83
CA LYS A 143 8.52 -11.57 14.01
C LYS A 143 7.00 -11.45 13.99
N ARG A 144 6.49 -10.28 13.59
CA ARG A 144 5.06 -10.04 13.51
C ARG A 144 4.40 -10.80 12.36
N ILE A 145 5.06 -10.89 11.20
CA ILE A 145 4.64 -11.67 10.03
C ILE A 145 4.44 -13.13 10.41
N LYS A 146 5.42 -13.77 11.08
CA LYS A 146 5.30 -15.15 11.53
C LYS A 146 4.08 -15.36 12.43
N LYS A 147 3.90 -14.46 13.41
CA LYS A 147 2.73 -14.53 14.30
C LYS A 147 1.40 -14.36 13.56
N ILE A 148 1.33 -13.46 12.59
CA ILE A 148 0.13 -13.27 11.74
C ILE A 148 -0.16 -14.54 10.94
N ALA A 149 0.85 -15.13 10.32
CA ALA A 149 0.68 -16.38 9.57
C ALA A 149 0.20 -17.55 10.45
N GLU A 150 0.76 -17.67 11.67
CA GLU A 150 0.30 -18.66 12.66
C GLU A 150 -1.17 -18.43 13.04
N GLU A 151 -1.58 -17.19 13.31
CA GLU A 151 -2.95 -16.81 13.62
C GLU A 151 -3.91 -17.12 12.46
N ILE A 152 -3.51 -16.84 11.21
CA ILE A 152 -4.27 -17.16 10.00
C ILE A 152 -4.40 -18.68 9.83
N ASN A 153 -3.31 -19.43 9.96
CA ASN A 153 -3.31 -20.89 9.82
C ASN A 153 -4.15 -21.59 10.89
N SER A 154 -4.25 -21.02 12.10
CA SER A 154 -5.12 -21.54 13.16
C SER A 154 -6.61 -21.20 12.96
N GLY A 155 -6.97 -20.46 11.90
CA GLY A 155 -8.34 -19.99 11.66
C GLY A 155 -8.82 -18.96 12.68
N LYS A 156 -7.89 -18.28 13.37
CA LYS A 156 -8.24 -17.29 14.40
C LYS A 156 -9.07 -16.15 13.81
N THR A 157 -10.20 -15.89 14.41
CA THR A 157 -11.05 -14.76 14.03
C THR A 157 -10.83 -13.60 15.00
N VAL A 158 -10.20 -12.52 14.49
CA VAL A 158 -9.97 -11.30 15.24
C VAL A 158 -9.77 -10.11 14.31
N ILE A 159 -10.44 -9.00 14.59
CA ILE A 159 -10.23 -7.74 13.88
C ILE A 159 -9.74 -6.71 14.88
N HIS A 160 -8.50 -6.32 14.78
CA HIS A 160 -7.94 -5.23 15.60
C HIS A 160 -8.38 -3.88 15.01
N LYS A 161 -9.54 -3.42 15.44
CA LYS A 161 -10.09 -2.11 15.07
C LYS A 161 -9.47 -1.01 15.94
N SER A 162 -9.25 0.16 15.35
CA SER A 162 -8.95 1.39 16.08
C SER A 162 -10.25 2.03 16.58
N SER A 163 -10.17 2.78 17.67
CA SER A 163 -11.23 3.71 18.08
C SER A 163 -11.30 4.96 17.19
N MET A 164 -10.29 5.16 16.32
CA MET A 164 -10.28 6.27 15.37
C MET A 164 -11.21 5.93 14.19
N THR A 165 -12.11 6.84 13.89
CA THR A 165 -12.86 6.84 12.63
C THR A 165 -11.89 7.06 11.48
N ALA A 166 -12.12 6.38 10.35
CA ALA A 166 -11.38 6.65 9.12
C ALA A 166 -11.53 8.14 8.76
N ASP A 167 -10.42 8.83 8.58
CA ASP A 167 -10.43 10.24 8.23
C ASP A 167 -10.86 10.42 6.77
N ASN A 168 -11.88 11.22 6.52
CA ASN A 168 -12.34 11.53 5.16
C ASN A 168 -11.35 12.45 4.42
N LEU A 169 -10.33 12.96 5.09
CA LEU A 169 -9.30 13.82 4.50
C LEU A 169 -8.66 13.18 3.24
N TYR A 170 -8.52 11.87 3.21
CA TYR A 170 -7.95 11.17 2.07
C TYR A 170 -8.82 11.23 0.81
N GLU A 171 -10.12 11.28 0.93
CA GLU A 171 -11.04 11.38 -0.21
C GLU A 171 -11.00 12.76 -0.90
N SER A 172 -10.60 13.80 -0.16
CA SER A 172 -10.47 15.18 -0.68
C SER A 172 -9.14 15.46 -1.39
N ILE A 173 -8.24 14.48 -1.47
CA ILE A 173 -6.85 14.65 -1.98
C ILE A 173 -6.74 14.50 -3.52
N GLU A 174 -7.82 14.42 -4.27
CA GLU A 174 -7.74 14.17 -5.73
C GLU A 174 -6.95 15.23 -6.51
N ALA A 175 -7.04 16.49 -6.14
CA ALA A 175 -6.39 17.61 -6.84
C ALA A 175 -4.91 17.84 -6.44
N LEU A 176 -4.32 17.04 -5.52
CA LEU A 176 -3.02 17.36 -4.93
C LEU A 176 -1.80 16.90 -5.74
N ASP A 177 -1.95 16.32 -6.91
CA ASP A 177 -0.82 16.04 -7.79
C ASP A 177 -0.33 17.28 -8.56
N GLU A 178 -1.08 18.35 -8.59
CA GLU A 178 -0.66 19.66 -9.13
C GLU A 178 0.58 20.22 -8.43
N SER A 179 0.83 19.82 -7.19
CA SER A 179 2.00 20.26 -6.42
C SER A 179 3.27 19.45 -6.72
N PHE A 180 3.20 18.36 -7.49
CA PHE A 180 4.38 17.66 -7.98
C PHE A 180 5.03 18.45 -9.11
N PHE A 181 6.35 18.49 -9.08
CA PHE A 181 7.14 19.08 -10.16
C PHE A 181 8.44 18.30 -10.38
N VAL A 182 9.13 18.59 -11.45
CA VAL A 182 10.32 17.89 -11.90
C VAL A 182 11.49 18.87 -12.03
N GLU A 183 12.60 18.56 -11.37
CA GLU A 183 13.86 19.31 -11.49
C GLU A 183 14.50 19.12 -12.87
N ASP A 184 15.36 20.07 -13.28
CA ASP A 184 15.98 20.07 -14.60
C ASP A 184 16.92 18.88 -14.87
N HIS A 185 17.47 18.29 -13.82
CA HIS A 185 18.35 17.12 -13.91
C HIS A 185 17.61 15.78 -14.12
N CYS A 186 16.32 15.80 -14.42
CA CYS A 186 15.58 14.60 -14.83
C CYS A 186 16.10 14.07 -16.16
N ASP A 187 16.53 12.80 -16.18
CA ASP A 187 17.07 12.11 -17.36
C ASP A 187 16.00 11.48 -18.28
N GLY A 188 14.71 11.56 -17.90
CA GLY A 188 13.61 11.00 -18.69
C GLY A 188 13.54 9.48 -18.70
N CYS A 189 14.12 8.77 -17.72
CA CYS A 189 14.19 7.30 -17.68
C CYS A 189 12.83 6.57 -17.66
N GLY A 190 11.72 7.26 -17.38
CA GLY A 190 10.36 6.70 -17.38
C GLY A 190 10.01 5.81 -16.21
N GLN A 191 10.85 5.66 -15.19
CA GLN A 191 10.55 4.82 -14.04
C GLN A 191 9.29 5.26 -13.30
N CYS A 192 9.06 6.57 -13.18
CA CYS A 192 7.87 7.13 -12.53
C CYS A 192 6.56 6.80 -13.26
N GLU A 193 6.58 6.71 -14.59
CA GLU A 193 5.42 6.27 -15.39
C GLU A 193 5.16 4.78 -15.15
N ARG A 194 6.19 3.93 -15.25
CA ARG A 194 6.06 2.48 -15.08
C ARG A 194 5.62 2.05 -13.68
N ILE A 195 6.06 2.77 -12.63
CA ILE A 195 5.73 2.41 -11.25
C ILE A 195 4.40 2.99 -10.77
N CYS A 196 3.76 3.87 -11.56
CA CYS A 196 2.52 4.52 -11.14
C CYS A 196 1.35 3.53 -11.12
N PRO A 197 0.80 3.15 -9.97
CA PRO A 197 -0.19 2.08 -9.85
C PRO A 197 -1.54 2.41 -10.50
N VAL A 198 -1.77 3.69 -10.80
CA VAL A 198 -3.00 4.20 -11.43
C VAL A 198 -2.73 4.88 -12.77
N GLN A 199 -1.52 4.66 -13.32
CA GLN A 199 -1.10 5.24 -14.61
C GLN A 199 -1.33 6.76 -14.71
N ASN A 200 -1.12 7.46 -13.60
CA ASN A 200 -1.33 8.90 -13.48
C ASN A 200 -0.17 9.71 -14.03
N ILE A 201 0.93 9.09 -14.45
CA ILE A 201 2.11 9.80 -14.98
C ILE A 201 2.34 9.36 -16.42
N LYS A 202 2.57 10.34 -17.29
CA LYS A 202 2.95 10.14 -18.69
C LYS A 202 4.23 10.93 -18.98
N LEU A 203 5.14 10.34 -19.76
CA LEU A 203 6.28 11.07 -20.28
C LEU A 203 5.86 11.86 -21.53
N ILE A 204 5.89 13.19 -21.42
CA ILE A 204 5.69 14.10 -22.52
C ILE A 204 7.02 14.81 -22.79
N ASN A 205 7.53 14.68 -23.99
CA ASN A 205 8.86 15.23 -24.39
C ASN A 205 10.00 14.83 -23.41
N GLY A 206 9.96 13.59 -22.89
CA GLY A 206 10.94 13.09 -21.94
C GLY A 206 10.79 13.59 -20.49
N ARG A 207 9.71 14.30 -20.18
CA ARG A 207 9.41 14.82 -18.82
C ARG A 207 8.11 14.21 -18.30
N PRO A 208 8.04 13.81 -17.02
CA PRO A 208 6.80 13.29 -16.43
C PRO A 208 5.76 14.41 -16.22
N GLU A 209 4.53 14.14 -16.67
CA GLU A 209 3.34 14.95 -16.43
C GLU A 209 2.27 14.13 -15.71
N TRP A 210 1.60 14.74 -14.74
CA TRP A 210 0.54 14.12 -13.94
C TRP A 210 -0.83 14.33 -14.59
N GLN A 211 -1.65 13.27 -14.57
CA GLN A 211 -2.95 13.20 -15.26
C GLN A 211 -4.13 13.29 -14.28
N HIS A 212 -3.96 13.89 -13.12
CA HIS A 212 -4.96 14.18 -12.08
C HIS A 212 -5.76 12.98 -11.57
N ARG A 213 -5.08 11.81 -11.49
CA ARG A 213 -5.63 10.55 -10.94
C ARG A 213 -4.77 10.01 -9.80
N CYS A 214 -4.02 10.88 -9.14
CA CYS A 214 -2.99 10.49 -8.19
C CYS A 214 -3.54 9.75 -6.98
N GLU A 215 -2.97 8.58 -6.67
CA GLU A 215 -3.25 7.80 -5.46
C GLU A 215 -2.50 8.35 -4.22
N HIS A 216 -1.67 9.35 -4.41
CA HIS A 216 -0.81 9.93 -3.37
C HIS A 216 0.11 8.89 -2.65
N CYS A 217 0.43 7.82 -3.36
CA CYS A 217 1.21 6.69 -2.85
C CYS A 217 2.71 6.96 -2.74
N ILE A 218 3.17 8.11 -3.28
CA ILE A 218 4.57 8.55 -3.28
C ILE A 218 5.56 7.59 -3.97
N ALA A 219 5.10 6.63 -4.77
CA ALA A 219 5.99 5.71 -5.47
C ALA A 219 6.95 6.47 -6.41
N CYS A 220 6.43 7.37 -7.24
CA CYS A 220 7.22 8.14 -8.20
C CYS A 220 8.38 8.92 -7.55
N ILE A 221 8.12 9.64 -6.45
CA ILE A 221 9.14 10.42 -5.75
C ILE A 221 10.13 9.56 -4.96
N SER A 222 9.66 8.43 -4.41
CA SER A 222 10.48 7.54 -3.56
C SER A 222 11.46 6.68 -4.35
N TRP A 223 11.07 6.29 -5.57
CA TRP A 223 11.85 5.41 -6.43
C TRP A 223 12.56 6.13 -7.58
N CYS A 224 12.45 7.46 -7.69
CA CYS A 224 13.18 8.21 -8.71
C CYS A 224 14.69 8.07 -8.48
N PRO A 225 15.46 7.49 -9.42
CA PRO A 225 16.90 7.29 -9.26
C PRO A 225 17.63 8.62 -9.14
N GLU A 226 17.25 9.62 -9.92
CA GLU A 226 17.82 10.96 -9.91
C GLU A 226 17.27 11.85 -8.80
N LYS A 227 16.25 11.40 -8.04
CA LYS A 227 15.53 12.24 -7.06
C LYS A 227 14.99 13.54 -7.65
N ALA A 228 14.76 13.56 -8.96
CA ALA A 228 14.32 14.74 -9.70
C ALA A 228 12.85 15.10 -9.44
N ILE A 229 12.02 14.14 -9.00
CA ILE A 229 10.62 14.42 -8.66
C ILE A 229 10.54 15.04 -7.27
N GLN A 230 9.84 16.16 -7.17
CA GLN A 230 9.66 16.94 -5.96
C GLN A 230 8.18 17.26 -5.72
N TYR A 231 7.88 17.74 -4.51
CA TYR A 231 6.55 18.21 -4.13
C TYR A 231 6.67 19.64 -3.59
N GLY A 232 5.90 20.57 -4.16
CA GLY A 232 6.10 22.01 -4.04
C GLY A 232 5.68 22.66 -2.73
N GLU A 233 6.02 23.95 -2.59
CA GLU A 233 5.78 24.76 -1.39
C GLU A 233 4.30 25.07 -1.16
N ASN A 234 3.53 25.16 -2.23
CA ASN A 234 2.10 25.52 -2.19
C ASN A 234 1.15 24.35 -1.94
N ALA A 235 1.70 23.20 -1.55
CA ALA A 235 0.89 22.04 -1.26
C ALA A 235 0.07 22.24 0.01
N SER A 236 -1.22 21.98 -0.05
CA SER A 236 -2.12 22.03 1.11
C SER A 236 -1.75 21.00 2.19
N VAL A 237 -1.09 19.93 1.76
CA VAL A 237 -0.56 18.87 2.65
C VAL A 237 0.87 18.57 2.26
N GLY A 238 1.81 18.88 3.14
CA GLY A 238 3.22 18.62 2.91
C GLY A 238 4.06 19.89 2.84
N GLY A 239 5.17 19.84 2.16
CA GLY A 239 6.13 20.93 2.03
C GLY A 239 7.24 20.56 1.04
N VAL A 240 8.21 21.45 0.86
CA VAL A 240 9.32 21.22 -0.06
C VAL A 240 10.08 19.95 0.28
N THR A 241 10.21 19.06 -0.69
CA THR A 241 10.84 17.75 -0.52
C THR A 241 12.31 17.71 -0.93
N LYS A 242 12.86 18.80 -1.49
CA LYS A 242 14.23 18.87 -2.04
C LYS A 242 15.32 18.38 -1.10
N GLN A 243 15.21 18.70 0.18
CA GLN A 243 16.20 18.34 1.20
C GLN A 243 15.85 17.07 1.97
N ARG A 244 14.68 16.45 1.68
CA ARG A 244 14.23 15.25 2.38
C ARG A 244 14.84 14.00 1.77
N ARG A 245 15.17 13.05 2.64
CA ARG A 245 15.58 11.70 2.21
C ARG A 245 14.49 11.02 1.41
N ARG A 246 14.88 10.09 0.56
CA ARG A 246 13.95 9.20 -0.12
C ARG A 246 13.96 7.86 0.61
N TYR A 247 12.79 7.29 0.78
CA TYR A 247 12.62 5.98 1.39
C TYR A 247 11.89 5.04 0.45
N HIS A 248 12.47 3.88 0.27
CA HIS A 248 11.80 2.67 -0.20
C HIS A 248 12.35 1.48 0.59
N ASN A 249 11.61 0.38 0.66
CA ASN A 249 12.09 -0.82 1.33
C ASN A 249 13.14 -1.50 0.45
N THR A 250 14.39 -1.51 0.91
CA THR A 250 15.55 -2.04 0.16
C THR A 250 15.54 -3.56 0.00
N ALA A 251 14.64 -4.28 0.65
CA ALA A 251 14.44 -5.72 0.47
C ALA A 251 13.42 -6.05 -0.65
N VAL A 252 13.00 -5.04 -1.41
CA VAL A 252 12.09 -5.15 -2.57
C VAL A 252 12.77 -4.54 -3.76
N ASP A 253 12.71 -5.21 -4.91
CA ASP A 253 13.15 -4.64 -6.18
C ASP A 253 12.04 -3.76 -6.80
N VAL A 254 12.43 -2.66 -7.44
CA VAL A 254 11.49 -1.74 -8.06
C VAL A 254 10.66 -2.40 -9.16
N SER A 255 11.24 -3.35 -9.89
CA SER A 255 10.55 -4.10 -10.94
C SER A 255 9.33 -4.89 -10.44
N GLU A 256 9.34 -5.28 -9.17
CA GLU A 256 8.22 -6.00 -8.54
C GLU A 256 6.99 -5.10 -8.27
N LEU A 257 7.15 -3.79 -8.39
CA LEU A 257 6.09 -2.80 -8.24
C LEU A 257 5.62 -2.20 -9.57
N MET A 258 6.36 -2.45 -10.65
CA MET A 258 5.98 -1.99 -12.00
C MET A 258 4.77 -2.80 -12.49
N SER A 259 3.76 -2.10 -12.98
CA SER A 259 2.49 -2.66 -13.50
C SER A 259 2.43 -2.61 -15.02
#